data_80863779b46f3dbf9817359c21663498
#
_entry.id   80863779b46f3dbf9817359c21663498
#
_cell.length_a   1.000
_cell.length_b   1.000
_cell.length_c   1.000
_cell.angle_alpha   90.00
_cell.angle_beta   90.00
_cell.angle_gamma   90.00
#
_symmetry.space_group_name_H-M   'P 1'
#
loop_
_entity.id
_entity.type
_entity.pdbx_description
1 polymer ?
#
loop_
_entity_poly.entity_id
_entity_poly.type
_entity_poly.pdbx_seq_one_letter_code
_entity_poly.pdbx_strand_id
1 'polypeptide(L)'
;NWFEVSRFEGDFSIKGGELTPPYDGFLQNGQYFRIIGSVFNDGLHQWPTSTLSDEEFNGSIFSLSIPKSLISISSEMEEWQSKNSNSGQYSSESFGGYSYTKATGKNGKTLTVFDVFAERLAPYRKAGGDYAFARPNPHMTPPNPWQYYWWR
;
A
#
# COMPACT_ATOMS: atom_id res chain seq x y z
N ASN A 1 -1.45 -1.46 1.83
CA ASN A 1 -1.54 -0.20 1.10
C ASN A 1 -2.84 0.50 1.45
N TRP A 2 -2.72 1.64 2.11
CA TRP A 2 -3.84 2.51 2.43
C TRP A 2 -4.01 3.49 1.28
N PHE A 3 -5.26 3.72 0.89
CA PHE A 3 -5.60 4.67 -0.17
C PHE A 3 -6.14 5.93 0.46
N GLU A 4 -5.65 7.07 0.00
CA GLU A 4 -6.14 8.38 0.39
C GLU A 4 -7.56 8.56 -0.12
N VAL A 5 -8.46 8.96 0.79
CA VAL A 5 -9.84 9.31 0.48
C VAL A 5 -9.98 10.82 0.44
N SER A 6 -9.42 11.50 1.45
CA SER A 6 -9.39 12.95 1.53
C SER A 6 -8.14 13.42 2.27
N ARG A 7 -7.77 14.66 2.03
CA ARG A 7 -6.62 15.33 2.63
C ARG A 7 -7.04 16.71 3.09
N PHE A 8 -6.53 17.12 4.23
CA PHE A 8 -6.63 18.48 4.71
C PHE A 8 -5.24 18.97 5.15
N GLU A 9 -4.91 20.19 4.76
CA GLU A 9 -3.68 20.87 5.14
C GLU A 9 -4.03 22.11 5.95
N GLY A 10 -3.30 22.36 7.03
CA GLY A 10 -3.52 23.51 7.89
C GLY A 10 -2.96 23.33 9.29
N ASP A 11 -3.49 24.12 10.20
CA ASP A 11 -3.12 24.08 11.60
C ASP A 11 -4.01 23.11 12.35
N PHE A 12 -3.39 22.26 13.15
CA PHE A 12 -4.06 21.23 13.94
C PHE A 12 -3.70 21.36 15.40
N SER A 13 -4.62 20.93 16.26
CA SER A 13 -4.43 20.86 17.71
C SER A 13 -4.76 19.46 18.21
N ILE A 14 -3.86 18.92 19.04
CA ILE A 14 -4.06 17.69 19.79
C ILE A 14 -4.03 18.07 21.26
N LYS A 15 -5.12 17.74 21.97
CA LYS A 15 -5.27 18.04 23.41
C LYS A 15 -5.84 16.84 24.15
N GLY A 16 -5.21 16.46 25.25
CA GLY A 16 -5.61 15.29 26.02
C GLY A 16 -5.46 13.98 25.24
N GLY A 17 -4.54 13.94 24.27
CA GLY A 17 -4.32 12.80 23.40
C GLY A 17 -5.30 12.68 22.23
N GLU A 18 -6.23 13.61 22.08
CA GLU A 18 -7.26 13.60 21.03
C GLU A 18 -6.97 14.67 19.98
N LEU A 19 -7.05 14.27 18.71
CA LEU A 19 -6.95 15.17 17.58
C LEU A 19 -8.31 15.85 17.36
N THR A 20 -8.29 17.17 17.13
CA THR A 20 -9.47 17.90 16.64
C THR A 20 -9.53 17.77 15.12
N PRO A 21 -10.55 17.07 14.55
CA PRO A 21 -10.69 16.95 13.10
C PRO A 21 -10.97 18.32 12.46
N PRO A 22 -10.58 18.53 11.19
CA PRO A 22 -10.81 19.81 10.50
C PRO A 22 -12.31 20.15 10.33
N TYR A 23 -13.18 19.14 10.24
CA TYR A 23 -14.61 19.26 10.21
C TYR A 23 -15.28 17.95 10.63
N ASP A 24 -16.54 18.02 11.01
CA ASP A 24 -17.32 16.84 11.39
C ASP A 24 -17.44 15.84 10.22
N GLY A 25 -17.15 14.57 10.51
CA GLY A 25 -17.23 13.51 9.51
C GLY A 25 -15.99 13.36 8.61
N PHE A 26 -14.94 14.17 8.82
CA PHE A 26 -13.66 13.98 8.11
C PHE A 26 -13.03 12.61 8.38
N LEU A 27 -13.14 12.13 9.61
CA LEU A 27 -12.72 10.80 10.04
C LEU A 27 -13.92 10.02 10.57
N GLN A 28 -14.04 8.77 10.13
CA GLN A 28 -15.10 7.87 10.58
C GLN A 28 -14.57 6.90 11.64
N ASN A 29 -15.45 6.41 12.50
CA ASN A 29 -15.09 5.44 13.53
C ASN A 29 -14.43 4.18 12.91
N GLY A 30 -13.29 3.79 13.43
CA GLY A 30 -12.48 2.68 12.93
C GLY A 30 -11.64 3.01 11.68
N GLN A 31 -11.77 4.22 11.14
CA GLN A 31 -11.01 4.64 9.96
C GLN A 31 -9.55 4.92 10.30
N TYR A 32 -8.65 4.52 9.44
CA TYR A 32 -7.26 4.90 9.53
C TYR A 32 -7.01 6.27 8.94
N PHE A 33 -6.09 6.98 9.54
CA PHE A 33 -5.61 8.27 9.06
C PHE A 33 -4.11 8.40 9.26
N ARG A 34 -3.50 9.29 8.50
CA ARG A 34 -2.07 9.58 8.60
C ARG A 34 -1.86 11.05 8.89
N ILE A 35 -1.01 11.33 9.86
CA ILE A 35 -0.51 12.66 10.18
C ILE A 35 0.84 12.84 9.52
N ILE A 36 1.08 14.01 8.94
CA ILE A 36 2.37 14.45 8.39
C ILE A 36 2.62 15.89 8.83
N GLY A 37 3.83 16.16 9.33
CA GLY A 37 4.28 17.48 9.80
C GLY A 37 4.17 17.68 11.30
N SER A 38 3.70 16.69 12.05
CA SER A 38 3.78 16.67 13.52
C SER A 38 5.17 16.24 13.97
N VAL A 39 5.64 16.78 15.07
CA VAL A 39 6.93 16.38 15.67
C VAL A 39 6.79 15.07 16.43
N PHE A 40 5.67 14.89 17.14
CA PHE A 40 5.47 13.75 18.04
C PHE A 40 4.51 12.70 17.50
N ASN A 41 3.64 13.06 16.55
CA ASN A 41 2.52 12.23 16.13
C ASN A 41 2.55 11.88 14.63
N ASP A 42 3.67 12.09 13.93
CA ASP A 42 3.81 11.69 12.53
C ASP A 42 3.60 10.18 12.38
N GLY A 43 2.73 9.77 11.48
CA GLY A 43 2.50 8.35 11.24
C GLY A 43 1.06 7.97 10.95
N LEU A 44 0.81 6.66 11.08
CA LEU A 44 -0.49 6.04 10.84
C LEU A 44 -1.20 5.81 12.17
N HIS A 45 -2.44 6.27 12.26
CA HIS A 45 -3.29 6.16 13.43
C HIS A 45 -4.67 5.63 13.06
N GLN A 46 -5.47 5.24 14.05
CA GLN A 46 -6.85 4.81 13.87
C GLN A 46 -7.78 5.72 14.68
N TRP A 47 -8.86 6.16 14.05
CA TRP A 47 -9.85 7.02 14.67
C TRP A 47 -10.95 6.22 15.39
N PRO A 48 -11.42 6.61 16.58
CA PRO A 48 -10.88 7.67 17.42
C PRO A 48 -9.58 7.24 18.10
N THR A 49 -8.75 8.21 18.46
CA THR A 49 -7.52 7.97 19.20
C THR A 49 -7.45 8.90 20.41
N SER A 50 -6.92 8.39 21.53
CA SER A 50 -6.65 9.13 22.75
C SER A 50 -5.20 8.96 23.24
N THR A 51 -4.33 8.48 22.34
CA THR A 51 -2.94 8.12 22.67
C THR A 51 -1.92 9.04 22.02
N LEU A 52 -2.38 10.11 21.38
CA LEU A 52 -1.49 11.10 20.75
C LEU A 52 -0.86 12.00 21.82
N SER A 53 0.31 12.50 21.52
CA SER A 53 0.95 13.54 22.35
C SER A 53 0.33 14.90 22.08
N ASP A 54 0.09 15.69 23.13
CA ASP A 54 -0.45 17.05 23.00
C ASP A 54 0.52 17.91 22.19
N GLU A 55 -0.02 18.52 21.12
CA GLU A 55 0.77 19.32 20.19
C GLU A 55 -0.12 20.25 19.37
N GLU A 56 0.42 21.41 19.01
CA GLU A 56 -0.11 22.26 17.95
C GLU A 56 0.88 22.26 16.79
N PHE A 57 0.44 21.90 15.57
CA PHE A 57 1.33 21.78 14.42
C PHE A 57 0.65 22.22 13.14
N ASN A 58 1.44 22.68 12.18
CA ASN A 58 1.02 22.91 10.82
C ASN A 58 1.43 21.71 9.97
N GLY A 59 0.47 21.09 9.29
CA GLY A 59 0.75 19.86 8.55
C GLY A 59 -0.40 19.38 7.69
N SER A 60 -0.43 18.06 7.46
CA SER A 60 -1.47 17.42 6.65
C SER A 60 -2.04 16.22 7.37
N ILE A 61 -3.35 16.06 7.30
CA ILE A 61 -4.03 14.84 7.73
C ILE A 61 -4.69 14.19 6.51
N PHE A 62 -4.41 12.91 6.32
CA PHE A 62 -4.96 12.08 5.25
C PHE A 62 -5.94 11.10 5.86
N SER A 63 -7.20 11.13 5.45
CA SER A 63 -8.13 10.05 5.75
C SER A 63 -7.89 8.90 4.77
N LEU A 64 -7.81 7.68 5.27
CA LEU A 64 -7.40 6.52 4.51
C LEU A 64 -8.49 5.45 4.53
N SER A 65 -8.64 4.71 3.43
CA SER A 65 -9.58 3.58 3.35
C SER A 65 -9.03 2.49 2.46
N ILE A 66 -9.51 1.27 2.66
CA ILE A 66 -9.28 0.17 1.74
C ILE A 66 -10.46 0.16 0.75
N PRO A 67 -10.23 0.25 -0.56
CA PRO A 67 -11.29 0.15 -1.55
C PRO A 67 -12.10 -1.13 -1.40
N LYS A 68 -13.43 -1.04 -1.46
CA LYS A 68 -14.32 -2.21 -1.36
C LYS A 68 -14.00 -3.28 -2.40
N SER A 69 -13.62 -2.87 -3.60
CA SER A 69 -13.19 -3.76 -4.68
C SER A 69 -11.93 -4.57 -4.33
N LEU A 70 -11.00 -3.99 -3.57
CA LEU A 70 -9.82 -4.72 -3.10
C LEU A 70 -10.19 -5.75 -2.03
N ILE A 71 -11.15 -5.44 -1.17
CA ILE A 71 -11.69 -6.38 -0.18
C ILE A 71 -12.34 -7.58 -0.88
N SER A 72 -13.13 -7.33 -1.93
CA SER A 72 -13.74 -8.39 -2.74
C SER A 72 -12.68 -9.29 -3.40
N ILE A 73 -11.65 -8.68 -3.99
CA ILE A 73 -10.53 -9.43 -4.60
C ILE A 73 -9.82 -10.28 -3.54
N SER A 74 -9.59 -9.74 -2.35
CA SER A 74 -8.96 -10.49 -1.25
C SER A 74 -9.75 -11.75 -0.87
N SER A 75 -11.06 -11.63 -0.73
CA SER A 75 -11.93 -12.78 -0.43
C SER A 75 -11.90 -13.85 -1.53
N GLU A 76 -11.91 -13.43 -2.80
CA GLU A 76 -11.78 -14.36 -3.93
C GLU A 76 -10.39 -15.04 -3.98
N MET A 77 -9.34 -14.32 -3.61
CA MET A 77 -7.98 -14.87 -3.51
C MET A 77 -7.89 -15.93 -2.40
N GLU A 78 -8.51 -15.69 -1.26
CA GLU A 78 -8.58 -16.66 -0.15
C GLU A 78 -9.35 -17.92 -0.57
N GLU A 79 -10.48 -17.75 -1.25
CA GLU A 79 -11.26 -18.87 -1.77
C GLU A 79 -10.47 -19.68 -2.80
N TRP A 80 -9.81 -19.01 -3.75
CA TRP A 80 -8.95 -19.66 -4.72
C TRP A 80 -7.80 -20.43 -4.05
N GLN A 81 -7.16 -19.82 -3.07
CA GLN A 81 -6.06 -20.43 -2.33
C GLN A 81 -6.53 -21.67 -1.55
N SER A 82 -7.69 -21.62 -0.90
CA SER A 82 -8.24 -22.75 -0.17
C SER A 82 -8.57 -23.93 -1.12
N LYS A 83 -9.09 -23.66 -2.30
CA LYS A 83 -9.37 -24.68 -3.34
C LYS A 83 -8.10 -25.29 -3.95
N ASN A 84 -7.01 -24.56 -3.96
CA ASN A 84 -5.75 -24.96 -4.60
C ASN A 84 -4.62 -25.28 -3.62
N SER A 85 -4.84 -25.14 -2.31
CA SER A 85 -3.84 -25.41 -1.27
C SER A 85 -3.44 -26.87 -1.19
N ASN A 86 -4.32 -27.80 -1.52
CA ASN A 86 -4.05 -29.25 -1.55
C ASN A 86 -3.32 -29.73 -2.82
N SER A 87 -3.07 -28.84 -3.75
CA SER A 87 -2.26 -29.18 -4.90
C SER A 87 -0.78 -29.15 -4.50
N GLY A 88 -0.24 -30.30 -4.10
CA GLY A 88 1.16 -30.48 -3.67
C GLY A 88 2.18 -29.80 -4.58
N GLN A 89 3.40 -29.67 -4.12
CA GLN A 89 4.53 -28.97 -4.76
C GLN A 89 4.94 -29.47 -6.16
N TYR A 90 4.20 -30.46 -6.70
CA TYR A 90 4.50 -31.10 -7.98
C TYR A 90 3.69 -30.45 -9.11
N SER A 91 4.37 -30.13 -10.20
CA SER A 91 3.76 -29.60 -11.43
C SER A 91 2.97 -30.66 -12.21
N SER A 92 3.20 -31.92 -11.93
CA SER A 92 2.48 -33.03 -12.56
C SER A 92 2.35 -34.20 -11.58
N GLU A 93 1.22 -34.86 -11.60
CA GLU A 93 0.98 -36.11 -10.87
C GLU A 93 0.58 -37.20 -11.83
N SER A 94 1.13 -38.40 -11.64
CA SER A 94 0.78 -39.58 -12.41
C SER A 94 0.39 -40.70 -11.45
N PHE A 95 -0.83 -41.19 -11.57
CA PHE A 95 -1.32 -42.30 -10.77
C PHE A 95 -2.23 -43.23 -11.62
N GLY A 96 -1.92 -44.48 -11.64
CA GLY A 96 -2.80 -45.50 -12.25
C GLY A 96 -3.06 -45.29 -13.76
N GLY A 97 -2.12 -44.72 -14.52
CA GLY A 97 -2.29 -44.46 -15.96
C GLY A 97 -2.96 -43.11 -16.28
N TYR A 98 -3.37 -42.35 -15.27
CA TYR A 98 -3.84 -40.98 -15.43
C TYR A 98 -2.68 -40.03 -15.08
N SER A 99 -2.34 -39.12 -15.98
CA SER A 99 -1.47 -37.99 -15.72
C SER A 99 -2.22 -36.70 -15.97
N TYR A 100 -2.10 -35.73 -15.02
CA TYR A 100 -2.53 -34.38 -15.26
C TYR A 100 -1.43 -33.40 -14.93
N THR A 101 -1.34 -32.38 -15.72
CA THR A 101 -0.37 -31.30 -15.52
C THR A 101 -1.12 -30.08 -15.02
N LYS A 102 -0.64 -29.52 -13.91
CA LYS A 102 -1.20 -28.27 -13.40
C LYS A 102 -0.89 -27.12 -14.35
N ALA A 103 -1.80 -26.14 -14.37
CA ALA A 103 -1.56 -24.91 -15.11
C ALA A 103 -0.26 -24.25 -14.64
N THR A 104 0.68 -24.13 -15.55
CA THR A 104 1.97 -23.47 -15.32
C THR A 104 1.98 -22.09 -15.95
N GLY A 105 2.57 -21.12 -15.27
CA GLY A 105 2.82 -19.80 -15.83
C GLY A 105 3.86 -19.83 -16.96
N LYS A 106 4.04 -18.70 -17.64
CA LYS A 106 4.95 -18.53 -18.78
C LYS A 106 6.38 -19.04 -18.55
N ASN A 107 6.82 -19.21 -17.29
CA ASN A 107 8.17 -19.64 -16.92
C ASN A 107 8.24 -21.09 -16.42
N GLY A 108 7.22 -21.92 -16.66
CA GLY A 108 7.17 -23.30 -16.20
C GLY A 108 7.01 -23.47 -14.68
N LYS A 109 6.79 -22.38 -13.94
CA LYS A 109 6.50 -22.40 -12.49
C LYS A 109 5.02 -22.54 -12.23
N THR A 110 4.65 -23.20 -11.14
CA THR A 110 3.27 -23.27 -10.68
C THR A 110 2.73 -21.87 -10.48
N LEU A 111 1.50 -21.61 -10.99
CA LEU A 111 0.82 -20.33 -10.83
C LEU A 111 0.57 -20.07 -9.33
N THR A 112 0.98 -18.92 -8.86
CA THR A 112 0.62 -18.43 -7.54
C THR A 112 -0.72 -17.70 -7.58
N VAL A 113 -1.37 -17.53 -6.43
CA VAL A 113 -2.58 -16.71 -6.32
C VAL A 113 -2.35 -15.29 -6.87
N PHE A 114 -1.17 -14.71 -6.63
CA PHE A 114 -0.82 -13.38 -7.13
C PHE A 114 -0.65 -13.32 -8.64
N ASP A 115 -0.23 -14.42 -9.29
CA ASP A 115 -0.13 -14.49 -10.75
C ASP A 115 -1.54 -14.52 -11.36
N VAL A 116 -2.45 -15.28 -10.76
CA VAL A 116 -3.84 -15.40 -11.23
C VAL A 116 -4.59 -14.07 -11.12
N PHE A 117 -4.39 -13.33 -10.03
CA PHE A 117 -5.06 -12.06 -9.77
C PHE A 117 -4.24 -10.83 -10.18
N ALA A 118 -3.10 -11.02 -10.89
CA ALA A 118 -2.14 -9.94 -11.20
C ALA A 118 -2.79 -8.76 -11.93
N GLU A 119 -3.62 -9.00 -12.93
CA GLU A 119 -4.29 -7.95 -13.71
C GLU A 119 -5.31 -7.18 -12.87
N ARG A 120 -6.07 -7.87 -12.02
CA ARG A 120 -7.06 -7.25 -11.14
C ARG A 120 -6.41 -6.45 -10.00
N LEU A 121 -5.22 -6.84 -9.57
CA LEU A 121 -4.42 -6.13 -8.57
C LEU A 121 -3.61 -4.98 -9.15
N ALA A 122 -3.41 -4.93 -10.46
CA ALA A 122 -2.58 -3.91 -11.11
C ALA A 122 -2.98 -2.46 -10.76
N PRO A 123 -4.27 -2.07 -10.73
CA PRO A 123 -4.68 -0.72 -10.35
C PRO A 123 -4.34 -0.33 -8.91
N TYR A 124 -4.14 -1.32 -8.03
CA TYR A 124 -3.85 -1.10 -6.60
C TYR A 124 -2.36 -1.16 -6.27
N ARG A 125 -1.52 -1.43 -7.25
CA ARG A 125 -0.07 -1.37 -7.06
C ARG A 125 0.36 0.08 -6.98
N LYS A 126 1.29 0.40 -6.06
CA LYS A 126 1.97 1.69 -6.10
C LYS A 126 2.56 1.89 -7.51
N ALA A 127 2.17 2.95 -8.16
CA ALA A 127 2.80 3.34 -9.42
C ALA A 127 4.29 3.52 -9.16
N GLY A 128 5.10 2.57 -9.64
CA GLY A 128 6.56 2.62 -9.81
C GLY A 128 7.44 3.33 -8.78
N GLY A 129 6.91 3.64 -7.60
CA GLY A 129 7.56 4.51 -6.63
C GLY A 129 8.95 4.05 -6.21
N ASP A 130 9.17 2.76 -6.15
CA ASP A 130 10.47 2.24 -5.76
C ASP A 130 11.50 2.29 -6.90
N TYR A 131 11.05 2.44 -8.15
CA TYR A 131 11.95 2.44 -9.30
C TYR A 131 12.18 3.83 -9.89
N ALA A 132 11.22 4.74 -9.73
CA ALA A 132 11.34 6.08 -10.30
C ALA A 132 12.26 7.00 -9.46
N PHE A 133 12.34 6.77 -8.15
CA PHE A 133 13.08 7.65 -7.24
C PHE A 133 14.17 6.98 -6.43
N ALA A 134 14.18 5.65 -6.30
CA ALA A 134 15.12 4.93 -5.45
C ALA A 134 16.33 4.34 -6.19
N ARG A 135 16.33 4.29 -7.52
CA ARG A 135 17.49 3.90 -8.31
C ARG A 135 17.77 4.99 -9.33
N PRO A 136 18.80 5.82 -9.11
CA PRO A 136 19.35 6.58 -10.20
C PRO A 136 19.67 5.60 -11.34
N ASN A 137 19.17 5.88 -12.54
CA ASN A 137 19.53 5.12 -13.72
C ASN A 137 21.06 5.00 -13.73
N PRO A 138 21.64 3.78 -13.69
CA PRO A 138 23.09 3.62 -13.67
C PRO A 138 23.79 4.25 -14.89
N HIS A 139 23.02 4.64 -15.90
CA HIS A 139 23.49 5.38 -17.08
C HIS A 139 23.23 6.89 -17.02
N MET A 140 22.54 7.39 -16.00
CA MET A 140 22.46 8.81 -15.70
C MET A 140 23.51 9.13 -14.64
N THR A 141 24.64 9.65 -15.06
CA THR A 141 25.51 10.41 -14.16
C THR A 141 24.67 11.53 -13.55
N PRO A 142 24.52 11.61 -12.22
CA PRO A 142 23.84 12.75 -11.60
C PRO A 142 24.53 14.01 -12.12
N PRO A 143 23.78 15.06 -12.46
CA PRO A 143 24.40 16.33 -12.85
C PRO A 143 25.33 16.73 -11.71
N ASN A 144 26.58 16.93 -12.03
CA ASN A 144 27.60 17.32 -11.07
C ASN A 144 27.10 18.59 -10.37
N PRO A 145 26.87 18.57 -9.03
CA PRO A 145 26.36 19.74 -8.31
C PRO A 145 27.22 20.99 -8.49
N TRP A 146 28.47 20.84 -8.94
CA TRP A 146 29.41 21.89 -9.14
C TRP A 146 29.37 22.52 -10.57
N GLN A 147 28.56 22.02 -11.49
CA GLN A 147 28.44 22.60 -12.85
C GLN A 147 27.67 23.93 -12.90
N TYR A 148 26.94 24.28 -11.84
CA TYR A 148 26.15 25.51 -11.79
C TYR A 148 26.92 26.75 -11.30
N TYR A 149 28.22 26.63 -10.93
CA TYR A 149 28.98 27.73 -10.36
C TYR A 149 29.88 28.47 -11.35
N TRP A 150 29.85 28.14 -12.67
CA TRP A 150 30.75 28.73 -13.65
C TRP A 150 30.09 29.71 -14.61
N TRP A 151 28.86 30.14 -14.37
CA TRP A 151 28.20 31.17 -15.17
C TRP A 151 27.73 32.31 -14.24
N ARG A 152 28.69 33.07 -13.73
CA ARG A 152 28.54 34.45 -13.28
C ARG A 152 29.77 35.27 -13.72
#